data_b691a90b9e7639b76ce196368813a03c
#
_entry.id   b691a90b9e7639b76ce196368813a03c
#
_cell.length_a   1.000
_cell.length_b   1.000
_cell.length_c   1.000
_cell.angle_alpha   90.00
_cell.angle_beta   90.00
_cell.angle_gamma   90.00
#
_symmetry.space_group_name_H-M   'P 1'
#
loop_
_entity.id
_entity.type
_entity.pdbx_description
1 polymer ?
#
loop_
_entity_poly.entity_id
_entity_poly.type
_entity_poly.pdbx_seq_one_letter_code
_entity_poly.pdbx_strand_id
1 'polypeptide(L)'
;MTLDDSIQGFRLRVVREAQRSGNVSATCRRYDVSRTVFYRWRARLARYGPDGLHPTRRTARPGRAPQLSVADERRVIAEALAWPTRGPQWVSDRLALRGLVVAPVTAWRVLRRVGLNHRLARLAVLEDQSATRGLLTERTARRRRGRHVAAAQPGDLCSLDSFYIGKLKGVGKVWQLTACDCASSFGWARIVVGEVTAARMAAFLTDVVRPGYRAAGWRLKRVLTDNGKEFKASFVTTCADRQVRHTRTKPRHAWTNGFVERLQGTMLHEHWRVEFRRHYFRSARALQRSLDRFLVFYNTQRPHRGYRLQGRTPATVFHGAVAA
;
A
#
# COMPACT_ATOMS: atom_id res chain seq x y z
N MET A 1 -5.06 -37.47 -27.64
CA MET A 1 -5.80 -36.56 -28.56
C MET A 1 -6.07 -35.29 -27.76
N THR A 2 -5.45 -34.20 -28.13
CA THR A 2 -5.61 -32.90 -27.44
C THR A 2 -6.87 -32.19 -27.95
N LEU A 3 -7.31 -31.13 -27.21
CA LEU A 3 -8.42 -30.28 -27.66
C LEU A 3 -8.11 -29.63 -29.01
N ASP A 4 -6.86 -29.28 -29.28
CA ASP A 4 -6.40 -28.69 -30.53
C ASP A 4 -6.50 -29.69 -31.70
N ASP A 5 -6.21 -30.98 -31.47
CA ASP A 5 -6.40 -32.05 -32.43
C ASP A 5 -7.88 -32.26 -32.77
N SER A 6 -8.76 -32.18 -31.79
CA SER A 6 -10.21 -32.28 -31.96
C SER A 6 -10.76 -31.12 -32.80
N ILE A 7 -10.26 -29.89 -32.58
CA ILE A 7 -10.65 -28.69 -33.33
C ILE A 7 -10.13 -28.80 -34.80
N GLN A 8 -8.91 -29.25 -34.98
CA GLN A 8 -8.33 -29.50 -36.33
C GLN A 8 -9.18 -30.53 -37.09
N GLY A 9 -9.49 -31.66 -36.44
CA GLY A 9 -10.30 -32.71 -37.01
C GLY A 9 -11.70 -32.25 -37.41
N PHE A 10 -12.35 -31.43 -36.58
CA PHE A 10 -13.64 -30.81 -36.89
C PHE A 10 -13.54 -29.92 -38.14
N ARG A 11 -12.57 -29.01 -38.19
CA ARG A 11 -12.38 -28.10 -39.35
C ARG A 11 -12.11 -28.86 -40.65
N LEU A 12 -11.28 -29.90 -40.60
CA LEU A 12 -10.97 -30.75 -41.74
C LEU A 12 -12.22 -31.49 -42.23
N ARG A 13 -13.04 -32.01 -41.34
CA ARG A 13 -14.30 -32.68 -41.66
C ARG A 13 -15.26 -31.75 -42.38
N VAL A 14 -15.44 -30.52 -41.87
CA VAL A 14 -16.35 -29.53 -42.49
C VAL A 14 -15.87 -29.19 -43.93
N VAL A 15 -14.57 -28.98 -44.14
CA VAL A 15 -14.03 -28.66 -45.48
C VAL A 15 -14.19 -29.83 -46.43
N ARG A 16 -13.87 -31.07 -46.00
CA ARG A 16 -14.03 -32.29 -46.84
C ARG A 16 -15.48 -32.59 -47.16
N GLU A 17 -16.42 -32.39 -46.21
CA GLU A 17 -17.85 -32.60 -46.47
C GLU A 17 -18.37 -31.62 -47.52
N ALA A 18 -17.99 -30.34 -47.47
CA ALA A 18 -18.36 -29.37 -48.48
C ALA A 18 -17.77 -29.67 -49.87
N GLN A 19 -16.56 -30.24 -49.92
CA GLN A 19 -15.96 -30.70 -51.18
C GLN A 19 -16.72 -31.89 -51.75
N ARG A 20 -17.13 -32.84 -50.91
CA ARG A 20 -17.86 -34.04 -51.33
C ARG A 20 -19.30 -33.73 -51.77
N SER A 21 -19.99 -32.87 -51.04
CA SER A 21 -21.40 -32.50 -51.33
C SER A 21 -21.55 -31.45 -52.44
N GLY A 22 -20.49 -30.76 -52.83
CA GLY A 22 -20.53 -29.63 -53.76
C GLY A 22 -21.31 -28.40 -53.26
N ASN A 23 -21.91 -28.46 -52.08
CA ASN A 23 -22.76 -27.41 -51.57
C ASN A 23 -22.22 -26.81 -50.26
N VAL A 24 -21.42 -25.76 -50.41
CA VAL A 24 -20.81 -25.05 -49.29
C VAL A 24 -21.86 -24.44 -48.36
N SER A 25 -22.95 -23.88 -48.92
CA SER A 25 -23.96 -23.19 -48.10
C SER A 25 -24.76 -24.16 -47.21
N ALA A 26 -25.11 -25.35 -47.75
CA ALA A 26 -25.77 -26.37 -46.95
C ALA A 26 -24.87 -26.94 -45.87
N THR A 27 -23.61 -27.19 -46.19
CA THR A 27 -22.59 -27.68 -45.24
C THR A 27 -22.35 -26.66 -44.12
N CYS A 28 -22.20 -25.39 -44.44
CA CYS A 28 -22.02 -24.32 -43.43
C CYS A 28 -23.20 -24.25 -42.48
N ARG A 29 -24.43 -24.33 -42.97
CA ARG A 29 -25.66 -24.37 -42.11
C ARG A 29 -25.67 -25.60 -41.21
N ARG A 30 -25.35 -26.79 -41.79
CA ARG A 30 -25.34 -28.04 -41.02
C ARG A 30 -24.38 -28.07 -39.87
N TYR A 31 -23.23 -27.42 -40.02
CA TYR A 31 -22.17 -27.38 -38.99
C TYR A 31 -22.11 -26.08 -38.22
N ASP A 32 -23.08 -25.19 -38.37
CA ASP A 32 -23.15 -23.86 -37.74
C ASP A 32 -21.86 -23.03 -37.90
N VAL A 33 -21.34 -23.02 -39.15
CA VAL A 33 -20.10 -22.28 -39.49
C VAL A 33 -20.42 -21.21 -40.53
N SER A 34 -19.97 -19.97 -40.28
CA SER A 34 -20.13 -18.92 -41.30
C SER A 34 -19.31 -19.23 -42.57
N ARG A 35 -19.84 -18.84 -43.75
CA ARG A 35 -19.14 -19.01 -45.05
C ARG A 35 -17.75 -18.34 -45.03
N THR A 36 -17.62 -17.18 -44.38
CA THR A 36 -16.33 -16.48 -44.25
C THR A 36 -15.29 -17.33 -43.53
N VAL A 37 -15.70 -17.97 -42.42
CA VAL A 37 -14.81 -18.87 -41.66
C VAL A 37 -14.47 -20.10 -42.46
N PHE A 38 -15.45 -20.70 -43.16
CA PHE A 38 -15.24 -21.85 -44.04
C PHE A 38 -14.18 -21.54 -45.12
N TYR A 39 -14.34 -20.45 -45.88
CA TYR A 39 -13.39 -20.09 -46.94
C TYR A 39 -12.00 -19.80 -46.38
N ARG A 40 -11.89 -19.27 -45.20
CA ARG A 40 -10.60 -19.12 -44.51
C ARG A 40 -9.95 -20.47 -44.20
N TRP A 41 -10.72 -21.46 -43.74
CA TRP A 41 -10.20 -22.79 -43.47
C TRP A 41 -9.79 -23.48 -44.78
N ARG A 42 -10.60 -23.36 -45.82
CA ARG A 42 -10.28 -23.93 -47.15
C ARG A 42 -8.98 -23.35 -47.70
N ALA A 43 -8.80 -22.05 -47.64
CA ALA A 43 -7.57 -21.39 -48.08
C ALA A 43 -6.35 -21.85 -47.28
N ARG A 44 -6.50 -22.02 -45.98
CA ARG A 44 -5.42 -22.50 -45.09
C ARG A 44 -5.08 -23.97 -45.36
N LEU A 45 -6.09 -24.81 -45.58
CA LEU A 45 -5.90 -26.20 -45.96
C LEU A 45 -5.14 -26.31 -47.27
N ALA A 46 -5.51 -25.51 -48.27
CA ALA A 46 -4.84 -25.48 -49.57
C ALA A 46 -3.37 -25.02 -49.49
N ARG A 47 -3.08 -24.06 -48.58
CA ARG A 47 -1.73 -23.47 -48.48
C ARG A 47 -0.79 -24.23 -47.54
N TYR A 48 -1.30 -24.82 -46.48
CA TYR A 48 -0.49 -25.38 -45.38
C TYR A 48 -0.83 -26.84 -45.08
N GLY A 49 -1.69 -27.50 -45.87
CA GLY A 49 -2.17 -28.83 -45.58
C GLY A 49 -3.04 -28.93 -44.29
N PRO A 50 -3.26 -30.16 -43.79
CA PRO A 50 -4.06 -30.39 -42.59
C PRO A 50 -3.58 -29.58 -41.34
N ASP A 51 -2.26 -29.40 -41.21
CA ASP A 51 -1.67 -28.65 -40.10
C ASP A 51 -2.07 -27.16 -40.09
N GLY A 52 -2.40 -26.62 -41.26
CA GLY A 52 -2.95 -25.28 -41.40
C GLY A 52 -4.30 -25.09 -40.73
N LEU A 53 -4.98 -26.16 -40.34
CA LEU A 53 -6.28 -26.13 -39.64
C LEU A 53 -6.16 -26.16 -38.11
N HIS A 54 -4.98 -26.34 -37.55
CA HIS A 54 -4.80 -26.18 -36.12
C HIS A 54 -5.28 -24.79 -35.67
N PRO A 55 -5.89 -24.69 -34.48
CA PRO A 55 -6.24 -23.38 -33.94
C PRO A 55 -4.97 -22.55 -33.81
N THR A 56 -4.89 -21.46 -34.58
CA THR A 56 -3.87 -20.45 -34.32
C THR A 56 -4.16 -19.84 -32.97
N ARG A 57 -3.41 -20.26 -31.97
CA ARG A 57 -3.29 -19.41 -30.79
C ARG A 57 -2.88 -18.04 -31.32
N ARG A 58 -3.68 -17.01 -31.05
CA ARG A 58 -3.20 -15.65 -31.21
C ARG A 58 -1.96 -15.54 -30.30
N THR A 59 -0.80 -15.82 -30.87
CA THR A 59 0.42 -15.27 -30.28
C THR A 59 0.14 -13.79 -30.20
N ALA A 60 0.09 -13.27 -28.97
CA ALA A 60 -0.05 -11.86 -28.76
C ALA A 60 0.87 -11.19 -29.78
N ARG A 61 0.31 -10.22 -30.56
CA ARG A 61 1.15 -9.43 -31.46
C ARG A 61 2.40 -9.10 -30.67
N PRO A 62 3.63 -9.30 -31.21
CA PRO A 62 4.81 -8.93 -30.47
C PRO A 62 4.61 -7.48 -30.05
N GLY A 63 4.24 -7.30 -28.77
CA GLY A 63 4.03 -5.97 -28.21
C GLY A 63 5.37 -5.24 -28.28
N ARG A 64 5.32 -3.90 -28.19
CA ARG A 64 6.53 -3.10 -28.00
C ARG A 64 7.43 -3.80 -26.97
N ALA A 65 8.72 -3.94 -27.28
CA ALA A 65 9.69 -4.56 -26.39
C ALA A 65 9.53 -4.04 -24.95
N PRO A 66 9.69 -4.88 -23.92
CA PRO A 66 9.60 -4.44 -22.55
C PRO A 66 10.53 -3.23 -22.34
N GLN A 67 10.00 -2.14 -21.80
CA GLN A 67 10.79 -0.93 -21.56
C GLN A 67 11.75 -1.08 -20.37
N LEU A 68 11.57 -2.13 -19.57
CA LEU A 68 12.37 -2.41 -18.38
C LEU A 68 13.25 -3.63 -18.62
N SER A 69 14.48 -3.55 -18.12
CA SER A 69 15.35 -4.72 -18.02
C SER A 69 14.76 -5.75 -17.05
N VAL A 70 15.17 -7.00 -17.16
CA VAL A 70 14.77 -8.07 -16.21
C VAL A 70 15.19 -7.71 -14.78
N ALA A 71 16.33 -7.06 -14.61
CA ALA A 71 16.80 -6.59 -13.32
C ALA A 71 15.85 -5.53 -12.72
N ASP A 72 15.40 -4.57 -13.52
CA ASP A 72 14.49 -3.51 -13.08
C ASP A 72 13.08 -4.06 -12.79
N GLU A 73 12.60 -5.04 -13.56
CA GLU A 73 11.36 -5.73 -13.25
C GLU A 73 11.42 -6.44 -11.89
N ARG A 74 12.55 -7.11 -11.60
CA ARG A 74 12.79 -7.71 -10.27
C ARG A 74 12.79 -6.66 -9.16
N ARG A 75 13.33 -5.47 -9.39
CA ARG A 75 13.28 -4.34 -8.43
C ARG A 75 11.84 -3.88 -8.19
N VAL A 76 11.01 -3.78 -9.24
CA VAL A 76 9.57 -3.47 -9.11
C VAL A 76 8.85 -4.51 -8.25
N ILE A 77 9.09 -5.79 -8.50
CA ILE A 77 8.46 -6.89 -7.76
C ILE A 77 8.94 -6.88 -6.30
N ALA A 78 10.23 -6.74 -6.06
CA ALA A 78 10.81 -6.70 -4.72
C ALA A 78 10.26 -5.53 -3.89
N GLU A 79 10.17 -4.32 -4.48
CA GLU A 79 9.60 -3.15 -3.81
C GLU A 79 8.10 -3.34 -3.50
N ALA A 80 7.33 -3.96 -4.40
CA ALA A 80 5.92 -4.25 -4.18
C ALA A 80 5.67 -5.32 -3.10
N LEU A 81 6.55 -6.31 -2.98
CA LEU A 81 6.50 -7.33 -1.92
C LEU A 81 7.02 -6.80 -0.58
N ALA A 82 8.01 -5.92 -0.60
CA ALA A 82 8.47 -5.22 0.62
C ALA A 82 7.34 -4.37 1.23
N TRP A 83 6.50 -3.77 0.38
CA TRP A 83 5.39 -2.89 0.77
C TRP A 83 4.04 -3.38 0.20
N PRO A 84 3.53 -4.54 0.64
CA PRO A 84 2.45 -5.27 -0.04
C PRO A 84 1.11 -4.54 -0.05
N THR A 85 0.90 -3.59 0.85
CA THR A 85 -0.33 -2.80 0.95
C THR A 85 -0.36 -1.59 0.02
N ARG A 86 0.76 -1.30 -0.68
CA ARG A 86 0.92 -0.12 -1.53
C ARG A 86 0.58 -0.37 -2.99
N GLY A 87 0.04 0.65 -3.66
CA GLY A 87 -0.30 0.59 -5.08
C GLY A 87 0.89 0.89 -6.00
N PRO A 88 0.73 0.66 -7.33
CA PRO A 88 1.79 0.84 -8.32
C PRO A 88 2.34 2.26 -8.38
N GLN A 89 1.51 3.27 -8.09
CA GLN A 89 1.95 4.66 -8.04
C GLN A 89 3.02 4.87 -6.95
N TRP A 90 2.76 4.32 -5.76
CA TRP A 90 3.71 4.42 -4.65
C TRP A 90 5.00 3.64 -4.93
N VAL A 91 4.90 2.45 -5.56
CA VAL A 91 6.07 1.67 -5.99
C VAL A 91 6.93 2.48 -6.97
N SER A 92 6.29 3.15 -7.94
CA SER A 92 6.95 4.05 -8.89
C SER A 92 7.72 5.18 -8.18
N ASP A 93 7.05 5.89 -7.26
CA ASP A 93 7.66 6.99 -6.51
C ASP A 93 8.84 6.53 -5.66
N ARG A 94 8.70 5.36 -5.05
CA ARG A 94 9.73 4.77 -4.20
C ARG A 94 10.97 4.35 -5.00
N LEU A 95 10.76 3.79 -6.19
CA LEU A 95 11.85 3.44 -7.10
C LEU A 95 12.56 4.68 -7.63
N ALA A 96 11.81 5.75 -7.93
CA ALA A 96 12.38 7.02 -8.36
C ALA A 96 13.34 7.63 -7.32
N LEU A 97 12.98 7.52 -6.01
CA LEU A 97 13.87 7.92 -4.91
C LEU A 97 15.18 7.09 -4.83
N ARG A 98 15.21 5.93 -5.49
CA ARG A 98 16.38 5.02 -5.59
C ARG A 98 17.04 5.05 -6.97
N GLY A 99 16.77 6.10 -7.76
CA GLY A 99 17.35 6.32 -9.08
C GLY A 99 16.75 5.49 -10.22
N LEU A 100 15.63 4.78 -9.99
CA LEU A 100 14.93 4.04 -11.05
C LEU A 100 13.57 4.68 -11.37
N VAL A 101 13.50 5.41 -12.49
CA VAL A 101 12.27 6.05 -12.95
C VAL A 101 11.41 5.06 -13.73
N VAL A 102 10.29 4.65 -13.15
CA VAL A 102 9.32 3.72 -13.76
C VAL A 102 7.92 4.33 -13.70
N ALA A 103 7.25 4.42 -14.84
CA ALA A 103 5.85 4.90 -14.86
C ALA A 103 4.94 3.95 -14.05
N PRO A 104 3.95 4.46 -13.29
CA PRO A 104 3.02 3.65 -12.48
C PRO A 104 2.30 2.56 -13.28
N VAL A 105 1.92 2.87 -14.52
CA VAL A 105 1.27 1.93 -15.44
C VAL A 105 2.23 0.78 -15.81
N THR A 106 3.51 1.07 -15.98
CA THR A 106 4.54 0.06 -16.27
C THR A 106 4.76 -0.84 -15.05
N ALA A 107 4.87 -0.26 -13.85
CA ALA A 107 4.94 -1.02 -12.60
C ALA A 107 3.70 -1.93 -12.43
N TRP A 108 2.49 -1.41 -12.71
CA TRP A 108 1.26 -2.22 -12.67
C TRP A 108 1.27 -3.36 -13.68
N ARG A 109 1.76 -3.14 -14.92
CA ARG A 109 1.86 -4.19 -15.95
C ARG A 109 2.81 -5.32 -15.54
N VAL A 110 3.96 -4.96 -14.94
CA VAL A 110 4.90 -5.94 -14.37
C VAL A 110 4.21 -6.76 -13.31
N LEU A 111 3.59 -6.11 -12.31
CA LEU A 111 2.90 -6.79 -11.22
C LEU A 111 1.73 -7.66 -11.69
N ARG A 112 0.95 -7.20 -12.69
CA ARG A 112 -0.15 -7.97 -13.28
C ARG A 112 0.35 -9.25 -13.95
N ARG A 113 1.48 -9.20 -14.66
CA ARG A 113 2.07 -10.36 -15.34
C ARG A 113 2.43 -11.48 -14.40
N VAL A 114 2.86 -11.14 -13.17
CA VAL A 114 3.24 -12.10 -12.12
C VAL A 114 2.12 -12.34 -11.09
N GLY A 115 0.90 -11.84 -11.33
CA GLY A 115 -0.24 -12.04 -10.43
C GLY A 115 -0.21 -11.23 -9.14
N LEU A 116 0.69 -10.25 -9.01
CA LEU A 116 0.91 -9.45 -7.81
C LEU A 116 0.30 -8.03 -7.86
N ASN A 117 -0.61 -7.78 -8.82
CA ASN A 117 -1.25 -6.47 -8.98
C ASN A 117 -2.24 -6.10 -7.86
N HIS A 118 -2.75 -7.08 -7.11
CA HIS A 118 -3.65 -6.87 -5.97
C HIS A 118 -2.91 -7.00 -4.63
N ARG A 119 -3.27 -6.15 -3.66
CA ARG A 119 -2.65 -6.18 -2.32
C ARG A 119 -2.83 -7.52 -1.62
N LEU A 120 -4.00 -8.17 -1.77
CA LEU A 120 -4.27 -9.47 -1.15
C LEU A 120 -3.32 -10.56 -1.69
N ALA A 121 -3.03 -10.56 -3.00
CA ALA A 121 -2.08 -11.50 -3.57
C ALA A 121 -0.67 -11.32 -2.99
N ARG A 122 -0.22 -10.07 -2.80
CA ARG A 122 1.07 -9.78 -2.17
C ARG A 122 1.11 -10.16 -0.69
N LEU A 123 0.01 -9.93 0.04
CA LEU A 123 -0.11 -10.36 1.44
C LEU A 123 -0.12 -11.89 1.56
N ALA A 124 -0.78 -12.61 0.64
CA ALA A 124 -0.79 -14.06 0.60
C ALA A 124 0.63 -14.63 0.44
N VAL A 125 1.45 -14.05 -0.44
CA VAL A 125 2.86 -14.46 -0.57
C VAL A 125 3.63 -14.32 0.75
N LEU A 126 3.35 -13.28 1.54
CA LEU A 126 3.97 -13.11 2.87
C LEU A 126 3.41 -14.12 3.90
N GLU A 127 2.12 -14.43 3.81
CA GLU A 127 1.49 -15.43 4.70
C GLU A 127 2.00 -16.84 4.43
N ASP A 128 2.25 -17.20 3.17
CA ASP A 128 2.83 -18.50 2.80
C ASP A 128 4.25 -18.68 3.33
N GLN A 129 4.97 -17.58 3.56
CA GLN A 129 6.31 -17.57 4.14
C GLN A 129 6.32 -17.45 5.68
N SER A 130 5.15 -17.28 6.31
CA SER A 130 5.01 -17.01 7.75
C SER A 130 4.27 -18.14 8.47
N ALA A 131 4.75 -18.49 9.67
CA ALA A 131 4.08 -19.41 10.59
C ALA A 131 2.82 -18.82 11.27
N THR A 132 2.50 -17.54 11.02
CA THR A 132 1.40 -16.82 11.69
C THR A 132 0.30 -16.43 10.69
N ARG A 133 -0.76 -17.25 10.61
CA ARG A 133 -1.94 -16.97 9.76
C ARG A 133 -3.05 -16.28 10.57
N GLY A 134 -3.72 -15.31 9.96
CA GLY A 134 -5.05 -14.86 10.43
C GLY A 134 -5.12 -13.98 11.68
N LEU A 135 -4.03 -13.32 12.09
CA LEU A 135 -3.99 -12.54 13.35
C LEU A 135 -4.69 -11.17 13.28
N LEU A 136 -5.00 -10.63 12.10
CA LEU A 136 -5.62 -9.31 11.96
C LEU A 136 -6.76 -9.33 10.92
N THR A 137 -7.96 -8.93 11.35
CA THR A 137 -9.13 -8.74 10.48
C THR A 137 -9.25 -7.28 10.04
N GLU A 138 -9.58 -7.03 8.77
CA GLU A 138 -9.82 -5.69 8.25
C GLU A 138 -11.22 -5.19 8.58
N ARG A 139 -11.34 -4.00 9.19
CA ARG A 139 -12.57 -3.22 9.22
C ARG A 139 -12.51 -2.10 8.18
N THR A 140 -13.48 -2.03 7.29
CA THR A 140 -13.64 -0.92 6.34
C THR A 140 -14.35 0.25 7.03
N ALA A 141 -13.67 1.39 7.17
CA ALA A 141 -14.26 2.63 7.67
C ALA A 141 -14.65 3.57 6.49
N ARG A 142 -15.90 4.02 6.45
CA ARG A 142 -16.36 5.06 5.52
C ARG A 142 -15.74 6.42 5.89
N ARG A 143 -15.09 7.07 4.91
CA ARG A 143 -14.54 8.42 5.07
C ARG A 143 -15.63 9.51 5.01
N ARG A 144 -15.70 10.38 6.02
CA ARG A 144 -16.42 11.67 5.95
C ARG A 144 -15.43 12.80 5.67
N ARG A 145 -15.76 13.71 4.72
CA ARG A 145 -14.97 14.92 4.45
C ARG A 145 -15.19 15.94 5.58
N GLY A 146 -14.11 16.40 6.23
CA GLY A 146 -14.10 17.44 7.25
C GLY A 146 -13.17 18.60 6.89
N ARG A 147 -13.34 19.77 7.52
CA ARG A 147 -12.44 20.93 7.38
C ARG A 147 -11.03 20.56 7.85
N HIS A 148 -10.03 20.83 7.03
CA HIS A 148 -8.63 20.60 7.37
C HIS A 148 -8.14 21.60 8.40
N VAL A 149 -7.55 21.12 9.49
CA VAL A 149 -6.78 21.95 10.42
C VAL A 149 -5.45 22.30 9.73
N ALA A 150 -5.13 23.57 9.63
CA ALA A 150 -3.92 24.04 8.96
C ALA A 150 -2.84 24.41 9.98
N ALA A 151 -1.58 24.04 9.66
CA ALA A 151 -0.35 24.54 10.26
C ALA A 151 0.53 25.07 9.13
N ALA A 152 1.12 26.26 9.30
CA ALA A 152 1.93 26.88 8.26
C ALA A 152 3.34 26.27 8.21
N GLN A 153 3.94 26.08 9.39
CA GLN A 153 5.30 25.56 9.56
C GLN A 153 5.38 24.49 10.65
N PRO A 154 6.43 23.66 10.65
CA PRO A 154 6.65 22.69 11.71
C PRO A 154 6.64 23.34 13.09
N GLY A 155 6.06 22.65 14.08
CA GLY A 155 5.92 23.16 15.44
C GLY A 155 4.69 24.03 15.71
N ASP A 156 4.00 24.56 14.69
CA ASP A 156 2.77 25.32 14.91
C ASP A 156 1.65 24.46 15.52
N LEU A 157 1.54 23.20 15.09
CA LEU A 157 0.55 22.27 15.58
C LEU A 157 1.04 20.83 15.46
N CYS A 158 1.01 20.10 16.57
CA CYS A 158 1.25 18.65 16.62
C CYS A 158 -0.02 17.94 17.07
N SER A 159 -0.44 16.95 16.32
CA SER A 159 -1.60 16.09 16.63
C SER A 159 -1.13 14.87 17.41
N LEU A 160 -1.76 14.57 18.57
CA LEU A 160 -1.42 13.41 19.41
C LEU A 160 -2.64 12.50 19.55
N ASP A 161 -2.36 11.20 19.62
CA ASP A 161 -3.39 10.19 19.88
C ASP A 161 -2.77 8.88 20.38
N SER A 162 -3.59 8.03 21.01
CA SER A 162 -3.23 6.67 21.39
C SER A 162 -3.89 5.65 20.47
N PHE A 163 -3.20 4.56 20.18
CA PHE A 163 -3.65 3.53 19.27
C PHE A 163 -3.46 2.14 19.88
N TYR A 164 -4.54 1.37 20.00
CA TYR A 164 -4.48 0.00 20.50
C TYR A 164 -3.96 -0.94 19.41
N ILE A 165 -2.82 -1.58 19.65
CA ILE A 165 -2.21 -2.55 18.73
C ILE A 165 -2.82 -3.93 18.93
N GLY A 166 -2.98 -4.38 20.18
CA GLY A 166 -3.52 -5.70 20.48
C GLY A 166 -3.07 -6.22 21.85
N LYS A 167 -3.51 -7.44 22.20
CA LYS A 167 -3.02 -8.18 23.35
C LYS A 167 -2.05 -9.26 22.84
N LEU A 168 -0.78 -9.12 23.18
CA LEU A 168 0.27 -10.05 22.75
C LEU A 168 0.59 -11.04 23.87
N LYS A 169 0.69 -12.33 23.49
CA LYS A 169 1.04 -13.39 24.44
C LYS A 169 2.42 -13.12 25.04
N GLY A 170 2.51 -13.19 26.38
CA GLY A 170 3.75 -12.90 27.12
C GLY A 170 4.11 -11.42 27.27
N VAL A 171 3.35 -10.48 26.63
CA VAL A 171 3.59 -9.04 26.73
C VAL A 171 2.42 -8.31 27.39
N GLY A 172 1.18 -8.71 27.09
CA GLY A 172 -0.03 -8.05 27.60
C GLY A 172 -0.70 -7.12 26.59
N LYS A 173 -1.51 -6.17 27.08
CA LYS A 173 -2.16 -5.14 26.25
C LYS A 173 -1.11 -4.15 25.78
N VAL A 174 -1.03 -3.94 24.47
CA VAL A 174 -0.04 -3.06 23.85
C VAL A 174 -0.73 -1.90 23.16
N TRP A 175 -0.25 -0.71 23.46
CA TRP A 175 -0.68 0.55 22.86
C TRP A 175 0.51 1.25 22.21
N GLN A 176 0.21 2.09 21.25
CA GLN A 176 1.15 2.98 20.59
C GLN A 176 0.70 4.42 20.84
N LEU A 177 1.52 5.21 21.52
CA LEU A 177 1.39 6.65 21.57
C LEU A 177 1.93 7.22 20.26
N THR A 178 1.21 8.12 19.62
CA THR A 178 1.56 8.65 18.31
C THR A 178 1.45 10.17 18.31
N ALA A 179 2.42 10.84 17.72
CA ALA A 179 2.40 12.27 17.47
C ALA A 179 2.73 12.54 16.00
N CYS A 180 2.07 13.54 15.41
CA CYS A 180 2.24 13.92 14.02
C CYS A 180 2.30 15.43 13.89
N ASP A 181 3.39 15.97 13.36
CA ASP A 181 3.46 17.37 12.97
C ASP A 181 2.49 17.67 11.83
N CYS A 182 1.60 18.64 12.03
CA CYS A 182 0.53 18.91 11.06
C CYS A 182 1.02 19.66 9.81
N ALA A 183 2.19 20.27 9.80
CA ALA A 183 2.76 20.94 8.64
C ALA A 183 3.53 19.98 7.74
N SER A 184 4.44 19.18 8.32
CA SER A 184 5.36 18.30 7.61
C SER A 184 4.90 16.83 7.55
N SER A 185 3.91 16.44 8.35
CA SER A 185 3.53 15.06 8.61
C SER A 185 4.64 14.22 9.25
N PHE A 186 5.67 14.84 9.83
CA PHE A 186 6.71 14.15 10.58
C PHE A 186 6.11 13.44 11.80
N GLY A 187 6.48 12.19 12.01
CA GLY A 187 5.84 11.31 12.99
C GLY A 187 6.79 10.85 14.09
N TRP A 188 6.26 10.77 15.32
CA TRP A 188 6.87 10.12 16.48
C TRP A 188 5.92 9.09 17.05
N ALA A 189 6.45 8.00 17.58
CA ALA A 189 5.64 7.04 18.30
C ALA A 189 6.43 6.29 19.37
N ARG A 190 5.71 5.82 20.42
CA ARG A 190 6.26 5.02 21.51
C ARG A 190 5.30 3.89 21.87
N ILE A 191 5.83 2.69 22.11
CA ILE A 191 5.08 1.55 22.62
C ILE A 191 4.88 1.67 24.12
N VAL A 192 3.68 1.35 24.56
CA VAL A 192 3.28 1.28 25.98
C VAL A 192 2.58 -0.06 26.23
N VAL A 193 2.97 -0.76 27.30
CA VAL A 193 2.31 -1.98 27.77
C VAL A 193 1.42 -1.64 28.95
N GLY A 194 0.23 -2.23 28.98
CA GLY A 194 -0.79 -1.97 30.00
C GLY A 194 -1.70 -0.81 29.65
N GLU A 195 -1.97 0.07 30.61
CA GLU A 195 -2.91 1.19 30.45
C GLU A 195 -2.21 2.45 29.94
N VAL A 196 -2.89 3.21 29.08
CA VAL A 196 -2.45 4.55 28.67
C VAL A 196 -2.96 5.56 29.69
N THR A 197 -2.04 6.16 30.45
CA THR A 197 -2.35 7.17 31.46
C THR A 197 -1.92 8.56 30.98
N ALA A 198 -2.49 9.60 31.60
CA ALA A 198 -2.12 11.01 31.37
C ALA A 198 -0.62 11.26 31.64
N ALA A 199 -0.06 10.64 32.68
CA ALA A 199 1.38 10.73 32.96
C ALA A 199 2.25 10.14 31.84
N ARG A 200 1.86 9.00 31.30
CA ARG A 200 2.59 8.38 30.16
C ARG A 200 2.52 9.21 28.88
N MET A 201 1.37 9.83 28.62
CA MET A 201 1.22 10.74 27.49
C MET A 201 2.02 12.04 27.69
N ALA A 202 2.05 12.57 28.91
CA ALA A 202 2.89 13.70 29.29
C ALA A 202 4.39 13.39 29.11
N ALA A 203 4.85 12.22 29.57
CA ALA A 203 6.21 11.76 29.37
C ALA A 203 6.54 11.58 27.87
N PHE A 204 5.62 11.06 27.06
CA PHE A 204 5.82 10.98 25.62
C PHE A 204 6.01 12.37 24.98
N LEU A 205 5.21 13.35 25.39
CA LEU A 205 5.34 14.74 24.94
C LEU A 205 6.69 15.35 25.35
N THR A 206 7.13 15.16 26.59
CA THR A 206 8.35 15.78 27.13
C THR A 206 9.64 15.11 26.67
N ASP A 207 9.65 13.78 26.57
CA ASP A 207 10.86 12.99 26.37
C ASP A 207 11.11 12.62 24.91
N VAL A 208 10.07 12.65 24.07
CA VAL A 208 10.18 12.26 22.65
C VAL A 208 9.83 13.41 21.72
N VAL A 209 8.62 13.94 21.83
CA VAL A 209 8.10 14.88 20.84
C VAL A 209 8.80 16.23 20.92
N ARG A 210 8.88 16.84 22.09
CA ARG A 210 9.54 18.14 22.28
C ARG A 210 11.04 18.11 21.95
N PRO A 211 11.82 17.12 22.41
CA PRO A 211 13.21 17.00 21.98
C PRO A 211 13.37 16.85 20.48
N GLY A 212 12.48 16.09 19.80
CA GLY A 212 12.49 15.96 18.35
C GLY A 212 12.30 17.32 17.63
N TYR A 213 11.39 18.17 18.09
CA TYR A 213 11.28 19.54 17.56
C TYR A 213 12.50 20.39 17.81
N ARG A 214 13.05 20.33 19.05
CA ARG A 214 14.26 21.10 19.40
C ARG A 214 15.47 20.73 18.56
N ALA A 215 15.68 19.43 18.32
CA ALA A 215 16.76 18.92 17.50
C ALA A 215 16.71 19.42 16.05
N ALA A 216 15.51 19.75 15.56
CA ALA A 216 15.27 20.33 14.24
C ALA A 216 15.17 21.87 14.25
N GLY A 217 15.50 22.56 15.38
CA GLY A 217 15.42 24.01 15.49
C GLY A 217 14.00 24.58 15.71
N TRP A 218 12.99 23.74 15.95
CA TRP A 218 11.60 24.17 16.10
C TRP A 218 11.16 24.26 17.55
N ARG A 219 10.25 25.20 17.84
CA ARG A 219 9.50 25.26 19.10
C ARG A 219 8.09 24.71 18.86
N LEU A 220 7.69 23.70 19.65
CA LEU A 220 6.30 23.23 19.66
C LEU A 220 5.41 24.26 20.35
N LYS A 221 4.46 24.87 19.61
CA LYS A 221 3.56 25.92 20.09
C LYS A 221 2.22 25.36 20.60
N ARG A 222 1.69 24.35 19.91
CA ARG A 222 0.34 23.84 20.18
C ARG A 222 0.23 22.33 19.92
N VAL A 223 -0.53 21.65 20.79
CA VAL A 223 -0.93 20.26 20.57
C VAL A 223 -2.45 20.15 20.36
N LEU A 224 -2.86 19.23 19.52
CA LEU A 224 -4.25 18.88 19.24
C LEU A 224 -4.49 17.43 19.64
N THR A 225 -5.51 17.19 20.47
CA THR A 225 -5.91 15.86 20.94
C THR A 225 -7.42 15.69 20.83
N ASP A 226 -7.89 14.48 20.99
CA ASP A 226 -9.30 14.25 21.32
C ASP A 226 -9.59 14.54 22.81
N ASN A 227 -10.75 14.07 23.31
CA ASN A 227 -11.17 14.23 24.70
C ASN A 227 -10.85 13.01 25.59
N GLY A 228 -9.92 12.12 25.16
CA GLY A 228 -9.50 10.93 25.90
C GLY A 228 -9.05 11.23 27.32
N LYS A 229 -9.15 10.24 28.21
CA LYS A 229 -8.74 10.39 29.63
C LYS A 229 -7.23 10.65 29.75
N GLU A 230 -6.44 10.12 28.83
CA GLU A 230 -5.00 10.30 28.73
C GLU A 230 -4.55 11.74 28.43
N PHE A 231 -5.47 12.60 28.00
CA PHE A 231 -5.22 14.03 27.73
C PHE A 231 -5.79 14.97 28.80
N LYS A 232 -6.05 14.44 30.02
CA LYS A 232 -6.54 15.19 31.18
C LYS A 232 -5.45 15.30 32.25
N ALA A 233 -5.80 15.90 33.41
CA ALA A 233 -4.96 15.97 34.59
C ALA A 233 -3.48 16.31 34.27
N SER A 234 -2.54 15.45 34.62
CA SER A 234 -1.10 15.67 34.46
C SER A 234 -0.66 16.04 33.03
N PHE A 235 -1.37 15.60 32.00
CA PHE A 235 -1.06 16.03 30.63
C PHE A 235 -1.34 17.54 30.42
N VAL A 236 -2.46 18.04 30.97
CA VAL A 236 -2.83 19.47 30.86
C VAL A 236 -1.82 20.33 31.63
N THR A 237 -1.49 19.91 32.84
CA THR A 237 -0.47 20.60 33.69
C THR A 237 0.88 20.63 32.93
N THR A 238 1.33 19.50 32.42
CA THR A 238 2.59 19.42 31.63
C THR A 238 2.56 20.37 30.44
N CYS A 239 1.45 20.45 29.69
CA CYS A 239 1.34 21.38 28.56
C CYS A 239 1.49 22.85 29.05
N ALA A 240 0.85 23.24 30.16
CA ALA A 240 0.95 24.58 30.74
C ALA A 240 2.38 24.89 31.19
N ASP A 241 3.02 24.00 31.96
CA ASP A 241 4.41 24.14 32.46
C ASP A 241 5.43 24.28 31.32
N ARG A 242 5.15 23.64 30.20
CA ARG A 242 6.01 23.68 29.01
C ARG A 242 5.63 24.76 28.00
N GLN A 243 4.65 25.63 28.34
CA GLN A 243 4.14 26.68 27.46
C GLN A 243 3.66 26.17 26.09
N VAL A 244 3.04 24.98 26.08
CA VAL A 244 2.43 24.38 24.90
C VAL A 244 0.92 24.51 24.98
N ARG A 245 0.29 25.23 24.06
CA ARG A 245 -1.17 25.39 24.07
C ARG A 245 -1.83 24.04 23.78
N HIS A 246 -2.67 23.56 24.68
CA HIS A 246 -3.48 22.36 24.49
C HIS A 246 -4.83 22.73 23.86
N THR A 247 -5.15 22.14 22.71
CA THR A 247 -6.43 22.27 22.01
C THR A 247 -7.07 20.90 21.93
N ARG A 248 -8.35 20.79 22.23
CA ARG A 248 -9.13 19.55 22.11
C ARG A 248 -10.06 19.63 20.91
N THR A 249 -10.30 18.49 20.24
CA THR A 249 -11.31 18.41 19.19
C THR A 249 -12.71 18.55 19.80
N LYS A 250 -13.65 19.10 19.04
CA LYS A 250 -15.05 19.15 19.47
C LYS A 250 -15.61 17.73 19.57
N PRO A 251 -16.49 17.42 20.53
CA PRO A 251 -17.18 16.14 20.61
C PRO A 251 -17.84 15.79 19.28
N ARG A 252 -17.75 14.52 18.86
CA ARG A 252 -18.27 14.00 17.58
C ARG A 252 -17.63 14.58 16.32
N HIS A 253 -16.50 15.29 16.42
CA HIS A 253 -15.74 15.84 15.29
C HIS A 253 -14.34 15.19 15.19
N ALA A 254 -14.28 13.86 15.25
CA ALA A 254 -13.04 13.06 15.19
C ALA A 254 -12.18 13.40 13.96
N TRP A 255 -12.79 13.78 12.82
CA TRP A 255 -12.05 14.17 11.61
C TRP A 255 -11.11 15.37 11.76
N THR A 256 -11.20 16.12 12.86
CA THR A 256 -10.27 17.24 13.14
C THR A 256 -8.89 16.72 13.56
N ASN A 257 -8.76 15.48 14.05
CA ASN A 257 -7.49 14.82 14.39
C ASN A 257 -6.89 13.98 13.23
N GLY A 258 -7.35 14.24 12.02
CA GLY A 258 -7.07 13.42 10.85
C GLY A 258 -5.59 13.29 10.44
N PHE A 259 -4.65 14.08 11.01
CA PHE A 259 -3.22 13.93 10.75
C PHE A 259 -2.66 12.71 11.47
N VAL A 260 -2.87 12.62 12.78
CA VAL A 260 -2.39 11.50 13.59
C VAL A 260 -3.15 10.21 13.24
N GLU A 261 -4.46 10.28 12.98
CA GLU A 261 -5.26 9.13 12.52
C GLU A 261 -4.73 8.56 11.20
N ARG A 262 -4.32 9.43 10.25
CA ARG A 262 -3.72 9.00 8.99
C ARG A 262 -2.36 8.35 9.20
N LEU A 263 -1.54 8.87 10.10
CA LEU A 263 -0.26 8.28 10.47
C LEU A 263 -0.47 6.90 11.11
N GLN A 264 -1.39 6.79 12.07
CA GLN A 264 -1.75 5.51 12.71
C GLN A 264 -2.28 4.50 11.69
N GLY A 265 -3.16 4.93 10.78
CA GLY A 265 -3.63 4.10 9.66
C GLY A 265 -2.49 3.62 8.78
N THR A 266 -1.49 4.48 8.51
CA THR A 266 -0.29 4.12 7.76
C THR A 266 0.54 3.08 8.53
N MET A 267 0.80 3.30 9.82
CA MET A 267 1.52 2.37 10.68
C MET A 267 0.81 1.01 10.78
N LEU A 268 -0.52 1.02 10.91
CA LEU A 268 -1.29 -0.21 10.95
C LEU A 268 -1.16 -1.01 9.65
N HIS A 269 -1.32 -0.35 8.50
CA HIS A 269 -1.39 -1.05 7.21
C HIS A 269 -0.01 -1.41 6.63
N GLU A 270 1.01 -0.57 6.84
CA GLU A 270 2.31 -0.74 6.21
C GLU A 270 3.35 -1.37 7.15
N HIS A 271 3.12 -1.31 8.45
CA HIS A 271 4.02 -1.85 9.46
C HIS A 271 3.37 -3.00 10.24
N TRP A 272 2.41 -2.73 11.14
CA TRP A 272 1.94 -3.76 12.07
C TRP A 272 1.30 -4.96 11.38
N ARG A 273 0.46 -4.75 10.37
CA ARG A 273 -0.16 -5.86 9.61
C ARG A 273 0.85 -6.70 8.84
N VAL A 274 1.98 -6.13 8.48
CA VAL A 274 3.06 -6.82 7.77
C VAL A 274 3.97 -7.53 8.78
N GLU A 275 4.43 -6.80 9.79
CA GLU A 275 5.37 -7.31 10.79
C GLU A 275 4.81 -8.47 11.62
N PHE A 276 3.54 -8.38 12.03
CA PHE A 276 2.90 -9.50 12.77
C PHE A 276 2.66 -10.75 11.91
N ARG A 277 2.75 -10.66 10.58
CA ARG A 277 2.74 -11.82 9.69
C ARG A 277 4.13 -12.42 9.47
N ARG A 278 5.17 -11.61 9.67
CA ARG A 278 6.57 -12.03 9.48
C ARG A 278 7.24 -12.49 10.76
N HIS A 279 6.89 -11.86 11.89
CA HIS A 279 7.62 -11.99 13.14
C HIS A 279 6.71 -12.21 14.34
N TYR A 280 7.16 -13.03 15.26
CA TYR A 280 6.57 -13.19 16.59
C TYR A 280 7.32 -12.32 17.60
N PHE A 281 6.67 -11.31 18.16
CA PHE A 281 7.27 -10.38 19.11
C PHE A 281 7.08 -10.89 20.54
N ARG A 282 8.18 -11.07 21.26
CA ARG A 282 8.19 -11.58 22.66
C ARG A 282 8.33 -10.48 23.72
N SER A 283 8.58 -9.24 23.33
CA SER A 283 8.79 -8.14 24.27
C SER A 283 8.41 -6.77 23.70
N ALA A 284 8.04 -5.83 24.59
CA ALA A 284 7.79 -4.44 24.24
C ALA A 284 9.02 -3.78 23.61
N ARG A 285 10.23 -4.13 24.06
CA ARG A 285 11.48 -3.63 23.48
C ARG A 285 11.69 -4.06 22.02
N ALA A 286 11.30 -5.28 21.68
CA ALA A 286 11.36 -5.75 20.29
C ALA A 286 10.35 -5.03 19.40
N LEU A 287 9.12 -4.77 19.92
CA LEU A 287 8.11 -3.96 19.25
C LEU A 287 8.61 -2.53 19.02
N GLN A 288 9.20 -1.90 20.05
CA GLN A 288 9.72 -0.54 19.92
C GLN A 288 10.81 -0.46 18.87
N ARG A 289 11.79 -1.37 18.86
CA ARG A 289 12.83 -1.39 17.82
C ARG A 289 12.28 -1.55 16.40
N SER A 290 11.22 -2.36 16.25
CA SER A 290 10.55 -2.53 14.97
C SER A 290 9.86 -1.24 14.53
N LEU A 291 9.16 -0.57 15.46
CA LEU A 291 8.51 0.70 15.25
C LEU A 291 9.52 1.82 14.91
N ASP A 292 10.64 1.87 15.60
CA ASP A 292 11.70 2.87 15.36
C ASP A 292 12.26 2.77 13.94
N ARG A 293 12.53 1.56 13.45
CA ARG A 293 12.95 1.33 12.06
C ARG A 293 11.89 1.81 11.07
N PHE A 294 10.62 1.53 11.37
CA PHE A 294 9.53 2.02 10.52
C PHE A 294 9.41 3.54 10.55
N LEU A 295 9.57 4.18 11.70
CA LEU A 295 9.56 5.64 11.82
C LEU A 295 10.69 6.30 11.03
N VAL A 296 11.89 5.74 11.06
CA VAL A 296 13.00 6.20 10.21
C VAL A 296 12.59 6.12 8.74
N PHE A 297 12.10 4.97 8.29
CA PHE A 297 11.60 4.83 6.92
C PHE A 297 10.48 5.81 6.59
N TYR A 298 9.45 5.92 7.46
CA TYR A 298 8.30 6.80 7.27
C TYR A 298 8.73 8.26 7.11
N ASN A 299 9.61 8.72 7.97
CA ASN A 299 10.03 10.11 7.98
C ASN A 299 11.03 10.45 6.87
N THR A 300 11.99 9.56 6.55
CA THR A 300 13.13 9.89 5.67
C THR A 300 13.05 9.30 4.27
N GLN A 301 12.26 8.25 4.05
CA GLN A 301 12.31 7.49 2.80
C GLN A 301 10.93 7.28 2.15
N ARG A 302 9.84 7.49 2.90
CA ARG A 302 8.50 7.28 2.39
C ARG A 302 7.96 8.53 1.70
N PRO A 303 7.64 8.49 0.38
CA PRO A 303 7.07 9.63 -0.30
C PRO A 303 5.62 9.86 0.11
N HIS A 304 5.23 11.12 0.29
CA HIS A 304 3.87 11.53 0.65
C HIS A 304 3.26 12.38 -0.47
N ARG A 305 2.22 11.87 -1.12
CA ARG A 305 1.53 12.57 -2.21
C ARG A 305 0.41 13.52 -1.74
N GLY A 306 0.29 13.77 -0.44
CA GLY A 306 -0.61 14.80 0.06
C GLY A 306 -0.23 16.19 -0.50
N TYR A 307 -1.22 17.08 -0.59
CA TYR A 307 -1.05 18.43 -1.17
C TYR A 307 0.08 19.27 -0.56
N ARG A 308 0.50 18.96 0.67
CA ARG A 308 1.59 19.67 1.37
C ARG A 308 2.97 19.15 1.00
N LEU A 309 3.13 17.82 0.87
CA LEU A 309 4.42 17.20 0.63
C LEU A 309 4.72 16.95 -0.84
N GLN A 310 3.70 16.75 -1.67
CA GLN A 310 3.80 16.62 -3.13
C GLN A 310 4.90 15.63 -3.60
N GLY A 311 4.97 14.47 -2.94
CA GLY A 311 5.98 13.44 -3.21
C GLY A 311 7.23 13.51 -2.33
N ARG A 312 7.44 14.61 -1.59
CA ARG A 312 8.57 14.71 -0.63
C ARG A 312 8.36 13.83 0.59
N THR A 313 9.43 13.57 1.32
CA THR A 313 9.37 12.89 2.62
C THR A 313 9.01 13.88 3.74
N PRO A 314 8.45 13.42 4.88
CA PRO A 314 8.23 14.27 6.03
C PRO A 314 9.49 14.98 6.52
N ALA A 315 10.64 14.28 6.57
CA ALA A 315 11.91 14.85 7.00
C ALA A 315 12.39 15.98 6.08
N THR A 316 12.24 15.86 4.77
CA THR A 316 12.60 16.92 3.82
C THR A 316 11.84 18.22 4.13
N VAL A 317 10.56 18.13 4.50
CA VAL A 317 9.77 19.32 4.84
C VAL A 317 10.06 19.79 6.27
N PHE A 318 10.27 18.85 7.21
CA PHE A 318 10.50 19.15 8.60
C PHE A 318 11.86 19.85 8.84
N HIS A 319 12.91 19.41 8.17
CA HIS A 319 14.25 19.98 8.27
C HIS A 319 14.55 21.07 7.23
N GLY A 320 13.96 20.97 6.04
CA GLY A 320 14.22 21.93 4.95
C GLY A 320 13.61 23.31 5.14
N ALA A 321 12.62 23.46 6.01
CA ALA A 321 12.01 24.78 6.32
C ALA A 321 12.90 25.66 7.24
N VAL A 322 14.02 25.13 7.75
CA VAL A 322 15.02 25.90 8.54
C VAL A 322 16.08 26.53 7.65
N ALA A 323 16.22 26.05 6.40
CA ALA A 323 17.26 26.50 5.45
C ALA A 323 16.77 27.57 4.47
N ALA A 324 15.56 28.08 4.65
CA ALA A 324 14.96 29.20 3.90
C ALA A 324 14.57 30.33 4.87
#